data_fe4462af6a77d559469ad2e83be98d64
#
_entry.id   fe4462af6a77d559469ad2e83be98d64
#
_cell.length_a   1.000
_cell.length_b   1.000
_cell.length_c   1.000
_cell.angle_alpha   90.00
_cell.angle_beta   90.00
_cell.angle_gamma   90.00
#
_symmetry.space_group_name_H-M   'P 1'
#
loop_
_entity.id
_entity.type
_entity.pdbx_description
1 polymer ?
#
loop_
_entity_poly.entity_id
_entity_poly.type
_entity_poly.pdbx_seq_one_letter_code
_entity_poly.pdbx_strand_id
1 'polypeptide(L)'
;MTPLDVALQYMEIFYSGRELERLYAIMADELRFEGPFFRFDSAHEYVSSLLSDPPVACEYRLLHAFEKGPMVNLIYEFSKPNVRTIMSQLFEVRKGKITSVLLIFDGGAF
;
A
#
# COMPACT_ATOMS: atom_id res chain seq x y z
N MET A 1 -12.29 1.69 -13.42
CA MET A 1 -11.91 0.93 -12.21
C MET A 1 -12.49 1.62 -10.98
N THR A 2 -13.03 0.84 -10.06
CA THR A 2 -13.50 1.37 -8.79
C THR A 2 -12.30 1.70 -7.88
N PRO A 3 -12.50 2.52 -6.83
CA PRO A 3 -11.43 2.71 -5.84
C PRO A 3 -10.90 1.40 -5.27
N LEU A 4 -11.78 0.41 -5.01
CA LEU A 4 -11.35 -0.90 -4.54
C LEU A 4 -10.43 -1.59 -5.55
N ASP A 5 -10.76 -1.54 -6.85
CA ASP A 5 -9.92 -2.14 -7.88
C ASP A 5 -8.52 -1.53 -7.88
N VAL A 6 -8.43 -0.21 -7.71
CA VAL A 6 -7.14 0.49 -7.68
C VAL A 6 -6.33 0.06 -6.46
N ALA A 7 -6.97 -0.01 -5.30
CA ALA A 7 -6.30 -0.45 -4.06
C ALA A 7 -5.78 -1.88 -4.19
N LEU A 8 -6.59 -2.77 -4.76
CA LEU A 8 -6.17 -4.16 -4.95
C LEU A 8 -5.03 -4.28 -5.97
N GLN A 9 -5.04 -3.44 -7.00
CA GLN A 9 -3.94 -3.38 -7.97
C GLN A 9 -2.64 -2.94 -7.29
N TYR A 10 -2.72 -1.95 -6.39
CA TYR A 10 -1.57 -1.55 -5.59
C TYR A 10 -1.00 -2.74 -4.81
N MET A 11 -1.87 -3.49 -4.12
CA MET A 11 -1.43 -4.64 -3.33
C MET A 11 -0.72 -5.66 -4.21
N GLU A 12 -1.26 -5.95 -5.38
CA GLU A 12 -0.67 -6.92 -6.31
C GLU A 12 0.72 -6.47 -6.77
N ILE A 13 0.87 -5.21 -7.15
CA ILE A 13 2.17 -4.68 -7.61
C ILE A 13 3.18 -4.71 -6.46
N PHE A 14 2.81 -4.18 -5.30
CA PHE A 14 3.70 -4.10 -4.15
C PHE A 14 4.22 -5.49 -3.75
N TYR A 15 3.29 -6.44 -3.58
CA TYR A 15 3.67 -7.77 -3.10
C TYR A 15 4.32 -8.65 -4.16
N SER A 16 4.28 -8.24 -5.43
CA SER A 16 5.07 -8.91 -6.47
C SER A 16 6.57 -8.63 -6.30
N GLY A 17 6.92 -7.49 -5.71
CA GLY A 17 8.30 -7.05 -5.55
C GLY A 17 8.99 -6.73 -6.87
N ARG A 18 8.25 -6.70 -7.97
CA ARG A 18 8.80 -6.51 -9.31
C ARG A 18 8.05 -5.42 -10.06
N GLU A 19 8.77 -4.73 -10.97
CA GLU A 19 8.18 -3.69 -11.81
C GLU A 19 7.42 -2.67 -10.98
N LEU A 20 8.02 -2.26 -9.85
CA LEU A 20 7.39 -1.37 -8.89
C LEU A 20 7.11 0.02 -9.46
N GLU A 21 7.80 0.41 -10.52
CA GLU A 21 7.53 1.65 -11.25
C GLU A 21 6.12 1.69 -11.83
N ARG A 22 5.44 0.55 -11.95
CA ARG A 22 4.03 0.49 -12.37
C ARG A 22 3.11 1.21 -11.39
N LEU A 23 3.57 1.40 -10.16
CA LEU A 23 2.80 2.16 -9.16
C LEU A 23 2.56 3.61 -9.59
N TYR A 24 3.47 4.20 -10.38
CA TYR A 24 3.27 5.57 -10.87
C TYR A 24 1.97 5.72 -11.66
N ALA A 25 1.52 4.67 -12.34
CA ALA A 25 0.29 4.74 -13.13
C ALA A 25 -0.98 4.85 -12.29
N ILE A 26 -0.93 4.45 -11.01
CA ILE A 26 -2.09 4.45 -10.13
C ILE A 26 -1.92 5.34 -8.91
N MET A 27 -0.87 6.15 -8.86
CA MET A 27 -0.62 7.09 -7.77
C MET A 27 -0.62 8.52 -8.27
N ALA A 28 -1.27 9.42 -7.52
CA ALA A 28 -1.18 10.84 -7.78
C ALA A 28 0.24 11.33 -7.44
N ASP A 29 0.73 12.33 -8.17
CA ASP A 29 2.07 12.87 -7.91
C ASP A 29 2.23 13.36 -6.48
N GLU A 30 1.19 13.99 -5.93
CA GLU A 30 1.15 14.54 -4.57
C GLU A 30 0.72 13.53 -3.52
N LEU A 31 0.85 12.23 -3.80
CA LEU A 31 0.54 11.17 -2.86
C LEU A 31 1.12 11.44 -1.48
N ARG A 32 0.35 11.14 -0.45
CA ARG A 32 0.84 11.09 0.93
C ARG A 32 0.72 9.67 1.43
N PHE A 33 1.82 9.13 1.93
CA PHE A 33 1.86 7.78 2.48
C PHE A 33 2.41 7.86 3.89
N GLU A 34 1.65 7.35 4.86
CA GLU A 34 2.06 7.38 6.27
C GLU A 34 1.90 6.00 6.89
N GLY A 35 2.91 5.57 7.61
CA GLY A 35 2.93 4.34 8.39
C GLY A 35 3.66 4.55 9.70
N PRO A 36 3.76 3.51 10.54
CA PRO A 36 4.41 3.65 11.85
C PRO A 36 5.90 4.01 11.79
N PHE A 37 6.59 3.62 10.72
CA PHE A 37 8.05 3.81 10.61
C PHE A 37 8.47 4.83 9.56
N PHE A 38 7.53 5.33 8.75
CA PHE A 38 7.90 6.15 7.59
C PHE A 38 6.75 7.05 7.17
N ARG A 39 7.12 8.07 6.42
CA ARG A 39 6.20 9.01 5.81
C ARG A 39 6.78 9.48 4.49
N PHE A 40 5.94 9.55 3.46
CA PHE A 40 6.32 10.06 2.14
C PHE A 40 5.32 11.11 1.70
N ASP A 41 5.80 12.19 1.09
CA ASP A 41 4.98 13.31 0.66
C ASP A 41 4.82 13.41 -0.85
N SER A 42 5.25 12.40 -1.59
CA SER A 42 5.04 12.32 -3.04
C SER A 42 5.13 10.88 -3.51
N ALA A 43 4.54 10.59 -4.67
CA ALA A 43 4.68 9.28 -5.31
C ALA A 43 6.14 9.00 -5.64
N HIS A 44 6.87 10.04 -6.10
CA HIS A 44 8.28 9.88 -6.44
C HIS A 44 9.11 9.42 -5.24
N GLU A 45 8.94 10.06 -4.08
CA GLU A 45 9.65 9.66 -2.87
C GLU A 45 9.33 8.22 -2.48
N TYR A 46 8.04 7.86 -2.51
CA TYR A 46 7.61 6.53 -2.11
C TYR A 46 8.14 5.45 -3.05
N VAL A 47 7.92 5.61 -4.34
CA VAL A 47 8.34 4.59 -5.32
C VAL A 47 9.86 4.50 -5.39
N SER A 48 10.57 5.63 -5.29
CA SER A 48 12.04 5.63 -5.24
C SER A 48 12.56 4.82 -4.05
N SER A 49 11.90 4.96 -2.90
CA SER A 49 12.24 4.18 -1.71
C SER A 49 12.07 2.67 -1.96
N LEU A 50 10.99 2.27 -2.62
CA LEU A 50 10.74 0.87 -2.96
C LEU A 50 11.75 0.33 -3.97
N LEU A 51 12.14 1.16 -4.95
CA LEU A 51 13.12 0.73 -5.95
C LEU A 51 14.51 0.54 -5.33
N SER A 52 14.84 1.34 -4.30
CA SER A 52 16.11 1.22 -3.59
C SER A 52 16.14 0.02 -2.66
N ASP A 53 15.00 -0.35 -2.11
CA ASP A 53 14.88 -1.44 -1.13
C ASP A 53 13.54 -2.16 -1.37
N PRO A 54 13.46 -3.00 -2.42
CA PRO A 54 12.21 -3.68 -2.76
C PRO A 54 11.75 -4.64 -1.67
N PRO A 55 10.42 -4.82 -1.52
CA PRO A 55 9.91 -5.83 -0.60
C PRO A 55 10.35 -7.22 -1.07
N VAL A 56 10.89 -8.01 -0.14
CA VAL A 56 11.42 -9.35 -0.42
C VAL A 56 10.75 -10.34 0.48
N ALA A 57 10.26 -11.45 -0.10
CA ALA A 57 9.63 -12.54 0.61
C ALA A 57 8.45 -12.09 1.49
N CYS A 58 7.77 -11.02 1.08
CA CYS A 58 6.59 -10.53 1.75
C CYS A 58 5.34 -11.11 1.10
N GLU A 59 4.37 -11.48 1.91
CA GLU A 59 3.09 -12.00 1.44
C GLU A 59 1.96 -11.34 2.22
N TYR A 60 0.77 -11.31 1.63
CA TYR A 60 -0.41 -10.85 2.34
C TYR A 60 -1.60 -11.78 2.07
N ARG A 61 -2.49 -11.86 3.05
CA ARG A 61 -3.74 -12.56 2.91
C ARG A 61 -4.87 -11.61 3.29
N LEU A 62 -5.68 -11.23 2.31
CA LEU A 62 -6.77 -10.29 2.53
C LEU A 62 -7.84 -10.92 3.41
N LEU A 63 -8.20 -10.23 4.50
CA LEU A 63 -9.23 -10.66 5.44
C LEU A 63 -10.54 -9.92 5.21
N HIS A 64 -10.47 -8.60 5.04
CA HIS A 64 -11.65 -7.75 4.85
C HIS A 64 -11.31 -6.61 3.91
N ALA A 65 -12.30 -6.20 3.11
CA ALA A 65 -12.20 -5.05 2.23
C ALA A 65 -13.49 -4.24 2.34
N PHE A 66 -13.35 -2.95 2.59
CA PHE A 66 -14.48 -2.03 2.70
C PHE A 66 -14.27 -0.86 1.76
N GLU A 67 -15.34 -0.44 1.11
CA GLU A 67 -15.31 0.68 0.17
C GLU A 67 -16.46 1.63 0.47
N LYS A 68 -16.16 2.93 0.54
CA LYS A 68 -17.17 3.97 0.74
C LYS A 68 -16.72 5.23 0.00
N GLY A 69 -17.40 5.55 -1.11
CA GLY A 69 -16.99 6.68 -1.95
C GLY A 69 -15.55 6.50 -2.40
N PRO A 70 -14.68 7.51 -2.22
CA PRO A 70 -13.29 7.42 -2.63
C PRO A 70 -12.42 6.62 -1.64
N MET A 71 -12.97 6.19 -0.51
CA MET A 71 -12.20 5.55 0.54
C MET A 71 -12.28 4.03 0.46
N VAL A 72 -11.13 3.37 0.63
CA VAL A 72 -11.02 1.91 0.67
C VAL A 72 -10.20 1.54 1.89
N ASN A 73 -10.70 0.59 2.68
CA ASN A 73 -9.92 0.04 3.79
C ASN A 73 -9.72 -1.46 3.57
N LEU A 74 -8.46 -1.88 3.53
CA LEU A 74 -8.08 -3.28 3.44
C LEU A 74 -7.50 -3.73 4.76
N ILE A 75 -8.03 -4.82 5.30
CA ILE A 75 -7.50 -5.46 6.51
C ILE A 75 -6.94 -6.80 6.07
N TYR A 76 -5.66 -7.03 6.34
CA TYR A 76 -4.98 -8.21 5.84
C TYR A 76 -3.92 -8.70 6.82
N GLU A 77 -3.56 -9.95 6.68
CA GLU A 77 -2.44 -10.54 7.41
C GLU A 77 -1.18 -10.40 6.55
N PHE A 78 -0.21 -9.70 7.10
CA PHE A 78 1.11 -9.54 6.48
C PHE A 78 2.05 -10.61 7.04
N SER A 79 2.88 -11.20 6.19
CA SER A 79 3.90 -12.13 6.63
C SER A 79 5.18 -12.00 5.80
N LYS A 80 6.28 -12.22 6.47
CA LYS A 80 7.61 -12.42 5.89
C LYS A 80 8.36 -13.34 6.85
N PRO A 81 9.57 -13.84 6.53
CA PRO A 81 10.28 -14.70 7.45
C PRO A 81 10.39 -14.07 8.85
N ASN A 82 9.92 -14.80 9.86
CA ASN A 82 9.95 -14.42 11.27
C ASN A 82 9.02 -13.27 11.66
N VAL A 83 8.12 -12.81 10.77
CA VAL A 83 7.17 -11.75 11.09
C VAL A 83 5.80 -12.10 10.56
N ARG A 84 4.79 -11.96 11.42
CA ARG A 84 3.38 -12.08 11.03
C ARG A 84 2.57 -11.10 11.84
N THR A 85 1.78 -10.26 11.18
CA THR A 85 0.96 -9.26 11.87
C THR A 85 -0.23 -8.87 11.01
N ILE A 86 -1.28 -8.36 11.67
CA ILE A 86 -2.45 -7.83 10.98
C ILE A 86 -2.18 -6.37 10.65
N MET A 87 -2.49 -5.97 9.43
CA MET A 87 -2.38 -4.58 8.98
C MET A 87 -3.72 -4.06 8.53
N SER A 88 -3.95 -2.77 8.76
CA SER A 88 -5.08 -2.04 8.21
C SER A 88 -4.52 -0.94 7.32
N GLN A 89 -4.97 -0.89 6.08
CA GLN A 89 -4.47 0.08 5.11
C GLN A 89 -5.64 0.84 4.52
N LEU A 90 -5.65 2.15 4.73
CA LEU A 90 -6.71 3.04 4.28
C LEU A 90 -6.20 3.84 3.08
N PHE A 91 -6.94 3.75 1.97
CA PHE A 91 -6.62 4.43 0.72
C PHE A 91 -7.67 5.49 0.42
N GLU A 92 -7.25 6.64 -0.09
CA GLU A 92 -8.14 7.55 -0.77
C GLU A 92 -7.80 7.48 -2.26
N VAL A 93 -8.82 7.24 -3.09
CA VAL A 93 -8.65 7.10 -4.54
C VAL A 93 -9.57 8.10 -5.24
N ARG A 94 -8.98 8.98 -6.06
CA ARG A 94 -9.72 9.98 -6.82
C ARG A 94 -9.27 9.95 -8.27
N LYS A 95 -10.23 9.91 -9.18
CA LYS A 95 -9.96 9.89 -10.63
C LYS A 95 -9.00 8.76 -11.02
N GLY A 96 -9.15 7.59 -10.39
CA GLY A 96 -8.32 6.42 -10.68
C GLY A 96 -6.92 6.46 -10.09
N LYS A 97 -6.60 7.44 -9.24
CA LYS A 97 -5.29 7.59 -8.64
C LYS A 97 -5.38 7.58 -7.12
N ILE A 98 -4.44 6.91 -6.47
CA ILE A 98 -4.32 6.91 -5.02
C ILE A 98 -3.74 8.27 -4.59
N THR A 99 -4.47 9.01 -3.78
CA THR A 99 -4.04 10.33 -3.29
C THR A 99 -3.47 10.27 -1.88
N SER A 100 -3.90 9.29 -1.08
CA SER A 100 -3.33 9.11 0.26
C SER A 100 -3.43 7.65 0.69
N VAL A 101 -2.48 7.25 1.54
CA VAL A 101 -2.47 5.94 2.18
C VAL A 101 -2.09 6.12 3.63
N LEU A 102 -2.87 5.51 4.51
CA LEU A 102 -2.54 5.40 5.94
C LEU A 102 -2.40 3.92 6.26
N LEU A 103 -1.20 3.50 6.63
CA LEU A 103 -0.90 2.11 6.97
C LEU A 103 -0.76 1.99 8.48
N ILE A 104 -1.53 1.09 9.08
CA ILE A 104 -1.56 0.88 10.53
C ILE A 104 -1.17 -0.57 10.82
N PHE A 105 -0.17 -0.75 11.68
CA PHE A 105 0.22 -2.07 12.17
C PHE A 105 1.00 -1.93 13.47
N ASP A 106 1.14 -3.03 14.18
CA ASP A 106 1.94 -3.08 15.41
C ASP A 106 3.43 -3.08 15.07
N GLY A 107 4.08 -1.94 15.27
CA GLY A 107 5.52 -1.83 15.01
C GLY A 107 6.36 -2.76 15.87
N GLY A 108 5.84 -3.19 17.03
CA GLY A 108 6.52 -4.15 17.88
C GLY A 108 6.58 -5.57 17.33
N ALA A 109 5.82 -5.86 16.25
CA ALA A 109 5.87 -7.16 15.59
C ALA A 109 7.13 -7.33 14.75
N PHE A 110 7.85 -6.25 14.47
CA PHE A 110 9.08 -6.23 13.68
C PHE A 110 10.31 -6.11 14.61
#